data_a824fdf3b75c213e0feee540dd002966
#
_entry.id   a824fdf3b75c213e0feee540dd002966
#
_cell.length_a   1.000
_cell.length_b   1.000
_cell.length_c   1.000
_cell.angle_alpha   90.00
_cell.angle_beta   90.00
_cell.angle_gamma   90.00
#
_symmetry.space_group_name_H-M   'P 1'
#
loop_
_entity.id
_entity.type
_entity.pdbx_description
1 polymer ?
#
loop_
_entity_poly.entity_id
_entity_poly.type
_entity_poly.pdbx_seq_one_letter_code
_entity_poly.pdbx_strand_id
1 'polypeptide(L)'
;MESLTILTDRRYTYEDYLKLDDDRDYEIIGGKLIVVPRPRPRHQKIVSRLVTVLEGYLRQNRAGELYLDVDVLFGDQVVSPDLVIILKDRLSIVQETNISGAPDLVVEVLSPSTAKYDRKEKSQLYYAGGVQEYWLVDPSLQLVEVFVRGEKDWNRSGIYDESETLFSPLLPGLEIELKDIFME
;
A
#
# COMPACT_ATOMS: atom_id res chain seq x y z
N MET A 1 -14.19 17.85 6.03
CA MET A 1 -13.37 16.88 5.27
C MET A 1 -11.96 17.45 5.24
N GLU A 2 -11.01 16.80 5.89
CA GLU A 2 -9.60 17.17 5.74
C GLU A 2 -9.17 16.81 4.32
N SER A 3 -8.71 17.79 3.56
CA SER A 3 -8.10 17.59 2.25
C SER A 3 -6.59 17.39 2.44
N LEU A 4 -5.96 16.57 1.57
CA LEU A 4 -4.51 16.45 1.54
C LEU A 4 -3.86 17.82 1.37
N THR A 5 -2.86 18.11 2.18
CA THR A 5 -2.00 19.28 1.99
C THR A 5 -0.87 18.89 1.04
N ILE A 6 -0.82 19.53 -0.12
CA ILE A 6 0.17 19.27 -1.16
C ILE A 6 1.00 20.53 -1.40
N LEU A 7 2.32 20.42 -1.25
CA LEU A 7 3.28 21.48 -1.50
C LEU A 7 3.88 21.30 -2.90
N THR A 8 3.80 22.34 -3.72
CA THR A 8 4.20 22.32 -5.14
C THR A 8 5.01 23.55 -5.54
N ASP A 9 5.54 24.29 -4.57
CA ASP A 9 6.33 25.50 -4.76
C ASP A 9 7.66 25.23 -5.49
N ARG A 10 8.14 23.98 -5.40
CA ARG A 10 9.31 23.47 -6.09
C ARG A 10 9.16 21.96 -6.34
N ARG A 11 10.12 21.36 -7.05
CA ARG A 11 10.26 19.92 -7.12
C ARG A 11 11.02 19.39 -5.91
N TYR A 12 10.43 18.45 -5.17
CA TYR A 12 11.03 17.80 -4.01
C TYR A 12 11.71 16.48 -4.43
N THR A 13 12.78 16.14 -3.74
CA THR A 13 13.60 14.93 -3.93
C THR A 13 13.69 14.15 -2.62
N TYR A 14 14.21 12.92 -2.69
CA TYR A 14 14.49 12.13 -1.49
C TYR A 14 15.47 12.83 -0.54
N GLU A 15 16.46 13.57 -1.06
CA GLU A 15 17.35 14.38 -0.22
C GLU A 15 16.63 15.48 0.54
N ASP A 16 15.56 16.05 -0.05
CA ASP A 16 14.70 17.02 0.66
C ASP A 16 13.88 16.34 1.75
N TYR A 17 13.36 15.13 1.47
CA TYR A 17 12.61 14.32 2.42
C TYR A 17 13.44 14.05 3.69
N LEU A 18 14.69 13.64 3.56
CA LEU A 18 15.60 13.37 4.68
C LEU A 18 15.92 14.60 5.55
N LYS A 19 15.62 15.80 5.10
CA LYS A 19 15.82 17.07 5.84
C LYS A 19 14.57 17.55 6.56
N LEU A 20 13.44 16.86 6.37
CA LEU A 20 12.21 17.19 7.09
C LEU A 20 12.40 16.82 8.57
N ASP A 21 12.20 17.78 9.44
CA ASP A 21 12.43 17.65 10.89
C ASP A 21 11.21 18.21 11.63
N ASP A 22 10.07 17.61 11.42
CA ASP A 22 8.83 17.88 12.15
C ASP A 22 8.03 16.58 12.37
N ASP A 23 6.98 16.66 13.19
CA ASP A 23 6.18 15.49 13.60
C ASP A 23 5.13 15.05 12.56
N ARG A 24 5.29 15.39 11.28
CA ARG A 24 4.34 15.05 10.21
C ARG A 24 4.92 13.95 9.32
N ASP A 25 4.02 13.11 8.84
CA ASP A 25 4.35 12.10 7.84
C ASP A 25 4.22 12.72 6.44
N TYR A 26 5.14 12.36 5.55
CA TYR A 26 5.22 12.92 4.21
C TYR A 26 5.39 11.85 3.15
N GLU A 27 4.90 12.13 1.96
CA GLU A 27 5.18 11.38 0.74
C GLU A 27 5.68 12.32 -0.36
N ILE A 28 6.48 11.80 -1.30
CA ILE A 28 6.88 12.52 -2.50
C ILE A 28 6.41 11.76 -3.73
N ILE A 29 5.46 12.34 -4.49
CA ILE A 29 4.99 11.75 -5.73
C ILE A 29 4.96 12.82 -6.82
N GLY A 30 5.57 12.52 -7.97
CA GLY A 30 5.68 13.47 -9.08
C GLY A 30 6.46 14.73 -8.72
N GLY A 31 7.34 14.68 -7.71
CA GLY A 31 8.08 15.80 -7.17
C GLY A 31 7.27 16.75 -6.29
N LYS A 32 6.07 16.36 -5.89
CA LYS A 32 5.22 17.11 -4.94
C LYS A 32 5.40 16.51 -3.56
N LEU A 33 5.50 17.35 -2.55
CA LEU A 33 5.53 16.95 -1.14
C LEU A 33 4.09 16.95 -0.58
N ILE A 34 3.67 15.81 -0.05
CA ILE A 34 2.31 15.56 0.40
C ILE A 34 2.35 15.27 1.88
N VAL A 35 1.56 15.99 2.66
CA VAL A 35 1.38 15.71 4.09
C VAL A 35 0.35 14.60 4.22
N VAL A 36 0.76 13.48 4.81
CA VAL A 36 -0.10 12.32 5.05
C VAL A 36 -0.88 12.51 6.35
N PRO A 37 -2.20 12.42 6.34
CA PRO A 37 -3.00 12.52 7.56
C PRO A 37 -2.86 11.25 8.42
N ARG A 38 -2.91 11.39 9.74
CA ARG A 38 -2.89 10.25 10.65
C ARG A 38 -4.09 9.32 10.44
N PRO A 39 -3.88 8.00 10.47
CA PRO A 39 -4.94 7.03 10.21
C PRO A 39 -5.99 7.03 11.33
N ARG A 40 -7.25 6.75 10.96
CA ARG A 40 -8.38 6.64 11.91
C ARG A 40 -8.42 5.26 12.56
N PRO A 41 -9.07 5.10 13.73
CA PRO A 41 -9.14 3.80 14.43
C PRO A 41 -9.70 2.65 13.59
N ARG A 42 -10.74 2.88 12.77
CA ARG A 42 -11.30 1.86 11.85
C ARG A 42 -10.28 1.40 10.80
N HIS A 43 -9.52 2.33 10.24
CA HIS A 43 -8.43 2.04 9.31
C HIS A 43 -7.38 1.15 9.98
N GLN A 44 -6.87 1.53 11.15
CA GLN A 44 -5.89 0.74 11.90
C GLN A 44 -6.39 -0.66 12.25
N LYS A 45 -7.70 -0.79 12.55
CA LYS A 45 -8.31 -2.08 12.85
C LYS A 45 -8.29 -3.02 11.64
N ILE A 46 -8.61 -2.50 10.45
CA ILE A 46 -8.57 -3.26 9.18
C ILE A 46 -7.14 -3.67 8.86
N VAL A 47 -6.18 -2.72 8.95
CA VAL A 47 -4.74 -3.02 8.75
C VAL A 47 -4.29 -4.15 9.67
N SER A 48 -4.60 -4.06 10.97
CA SER A 48 -4.21 -5.09 11.97
C SER A 48 -4.78 -6.48 11.65
N ARG A 49 -6.00 -6.57 11.13
CA ARG A 49 -6.63 -7.84 10.74
C ARG A 49 -6.00 -8.43 9.49
N LEU A 50 -5.75 -7.59 8.48
CA LEU A 50 -5.04 -8.00 7.27
C LEU A 50 -3.64 -8.53 7.61
N VAL A 51 -2.90 -7.82 8.47
CA VAL A 51 -1.58 -8.27 8.96
C VAL A 51 -1.66 -9.67 9.55
N THR A 52 -2.64 -9.92 10.43
CA THR A 52 -2.77 -11.21 11.10
C THR A 52 -2.91 -12.37 10.12
N VAL A 53 -3.74 -12.20 9.09
CA VAL A 53 -3.97 -13.24 8.07
C VAL A 53 -2.77 -13.38 7.15
N LEU A 54 -2.26 -12.26 6.64
CA LEU A 54 -1.13 -12.24 5.70
C LEU A 54 0.16 -12.77 6.33
N GLU A 55 0.49 -12.35 7.55
CA GLU A 55 1.63 -12.88 8.31
C GLU A 55 1.50 -14.39 8.56
N GLY A 56 0.30 -14.86 8.92
CA GLY A 56 0.03 -16.29 9.10
C GLY A 56 0.35 -17.08 7.83
N TYR A 57 -0.15 -16.62 6.68
CA TYR A 57 0.11 -17.24 5.39
C TYR A 57 1.60 -17.21 5.01
N LEU A 58 2.24 -16.04 5.13
CA LEU A 58 3.65 -15.88 4.74
C LEU A 58 4.57 -16.79 5.55
N ARG A 59 4.37 -16.88 6.87
CA ARG A 59 5.14 -17.78 7.75
C ARG A 59 4.92 -19.26 7.42
N GLN A 60 3.66 -19.66 7.24
CA GLN A 60 3.33 -21.06 6.93
C GLN A 60 3.96 -21.52 5.61
N ASN A 61 3.94 -20.66 4.59
CA ASN A 61 4.41 -20.97 3.25
C ASN A 61 5.88 -20.56 3.00
N ARG A 62 6.52 -19.86 3.95
CA ARG A 62 7.86 -19.27 3.77
C ARG A 62 7.95 -18.44 2.49
N ALA A 63 6.89 -17.66 2.23
CA ALA A 63 6.70 -16.99 0.94
C ALA A 63 7.42 -15.64 0.84
N GLY A 64 7.71 -15.00 1.96
CA GLY A 64 8.31 -13.65 2.02
C GLY A 64 8.08 -13.00 3.36
N GLU A 65 8.19 -11.68 3.37
CA GLU A 65 8.02 -10.84 4.56
C GLU A 65 7.01 -9.71 4.30
N LEU A 66 6.30 -9.32 5.35
CA LEU A 66 5.35 -8.21 5.35
C LEU A 66 5.92 -7.05 6.16
N TYR A 67 5.76 -5.84 5.63
CA TYR A 67 6.17 -4.59 6.28
C TYR A 67 4.99 -3.64 6.34
N LEU A 68 4.97 -2.83 7.40
CA LEU A 68 3.94 -1.85 7.73
C LEU A 68 4.57 -0.47 7.78
N ASP A 69 3.89 0.53 7.24
CA ASP A 69 4.24 1.92 7.45
C ASP A 69 5.75 2.18 7.24
N VAL A 70 6.28 1.65 6.14
CA VAL A 70 7.68 1.74 5.76
C VAL A 70 7.84 2.54 4.48
N ASP A 71 8.87 3.37 4.43
CA ASP A 71 9.19 4.13 3.23
C ASP A 71 9.58 3.19 2.08
N VAL A 72 8.90 3.33 0.96
CA VAL A 72 9.19 2.66 -0.30
C VAL A 72 9.70 3.68 -1.30
N LEU A 73 10.90 3.47 -1.83
CA LEU A 73 11.57 4.40 -2.72
C LEU A 73 11.45 3.96 -4.19
N PHE A 74 10.94 4.85 -5.03
CA PHE A 74 10.94 4.72 -6.49
C PHE A 74 11.77 5.88 -7.08
N GLY A 75 13.10 5.76 -7.03
CA GLY A 75 14.01 6.87 -7.32
C GLY A 75 13.86 8.00 -6.31
N ASP A 76 13.54 9.20 -6.76
CA ASP A 76 13.27 10.37 -5.89
C ASP A 76 11.86 10.38 -5.26
N GLN A 77 11.02 9.42 -5.58
CA GLN A 77 9.68 9.33 -5.02
C GLN A 77 9.69 8.47 -3.77
N VAL A 78 8.96 8.92 -2.75
CA VAL A 78 8.84 8.27 -1.45
C VAL A 78 7.36 8.10 -1.14
N VAL A 79 6.94 6.89 -0.85
CA VAL A 79 5.58 6.59 -0.39
C VAL A 79 5.65 5.66 0.81
N SER A 80 4.67 5.76 1.69
CA SER A 80 4.52 4.89 2.86
C SER A 80 3.18 4.16 2.78
N PRO A 81 3.14 3.01 2.08
CA PRO A 81 1.92 2.20 1.96
C PRO A 81 1.53 1.58 3.30
N ASP A 82 0.24 1.36 3.51
CA ASP A 82 -0.24 0.71 4.74
C ASP A 82 0.37 -0.67 4.96
N LEU A 83 0.49 -1.49 3.88
CA LEU A 83 1.10 -2.81 3.90
C LEU A 83 1.86 -3.06 2.61
N VAL A 84 3.02 -3.68 2.73
CA VAL A 84 3.75 -4.22 1.57
C VAL A 84 4.24 -5.63 1.85
N ILE A 85 4.26 -6.47 0.81
CA ILE A 85 4.85 -7.80 0.87
C ILE A 85 6.01 -7.88 -0.12
N ILE A 86 7.14 -8.36 0.37
CA ILE A 86 8.32 -8.69 -0.43
C ILE A 86 8.48 -10.21 -0.42
N LEU A 87 8.43 -10.82 -1.60
CA LEU A 87 8.63 -12.26 -1.74
C LEU A 87 10.09 -12.64 -1.40
N LYS A 88 10.27 -13.85 -0.89
CA LYS A 88 11.55 -14.33 -0.32
C LYS A 88 12.76 -14.12 -1.23
N ASP A 89 12.58 -14.29 -2.55
CA ASP A 89 13.67 -14.19 -3.51
C ASP A 89 14.03 -12.73 -3.85
N ARG A 90 13.29 -11.78 -3.30
CA ARG A 90 13.47 -10.33 -3.53
C ARG A 90 13.78 -9.53 -2.25
N LEU A 91 13.99 -10.18 -1.12
CA LEU A 91 14.28 -9.52 0.16
C LEU A 91 15.53 -8.62 0.13
N SER A 92 16.38 -8.74 -0.88
CA SER A 92 17.54 -7.87 -1.08
C SER A 92 17.20 -6.39 -1.31
N ILE A 93 15.95 -6.05 -1.66
CA ILE A 93 15.50 -4.65 -1.80
C ILE A 93 15.18 -3.99 -0.45
N VAL A 94 15.05 -4.77 0.63
CA VAL A 94 14.82 -4.29 1.98
C VAL A 94 16.14 -3.77 2.54
N GLN A 95 16.17 -2.49 2.89
CA GLN A 95 17.32 -1.81 3.48
C GLN A 95 17.06 -1.57 4.97
N GLU A 96 18.03 -0.99 5.68
CA GLU A 96 17.92 -0.73 7.12
C GLU A 96 16.76 0.23 7.46
N THR A 97 16.51 1.22 6.61
CA THR A 97 15.53 2.30 6.88
C THR A 97 14.39 2.38 5.87
N ASN A 98 14.44 1.63 4.79
CA ASN A 98 13.46 1.75 3.69
C ASN A 98 13.45 0.50 2.81
N ILE A 99 12.52 0.44 1.87
CA ILE A 99 12.48 -0.53 0.77
C ILE A 99 12.91 0.20 -0.50
N SER A 100 14.04 -0.20 -1.09
CA SER A 100 14.57 0.41 -2.31
C SER A 100 14.13 -0.35 -3.55
N GLY A 101 13.02 0.06 -4.15
CA GLY A 101 12.42 -0.57 -5.32
C GLY A 101 10.98 -1.05 -5.07
N ALA A 102 10.39 -1.70 -6.07
CA ALA A 102 8.99 -2.12 -6.02
C ALA A 102 8.76 -3.33 -5.11
N PRO A 103 7.86 -3.26 -4.12
CA PRO A 103 7.28 -4.42 -3.47
C PRO A 103 6.59 -5.37 -4.47
N ASP A 104 6.39 -6.62 -4.09
CA ASP A 104 5.61 -7.55 -4.91
C ASP A 104 4.12 -7.30 -4.79
N LEU A 105 3.64 -7.02 -3.57
CA LEU A 105 2.26 -6.63 -3.29
C LEU A 105 2.24 -5.36 -2.46
N VAL A 106 1.32 -4.46 -2.79
CA VAL A 106 1.01 -3.25 -2.03
C VAL A 106 -0.47 -3.27 -1.67
N VAL A 107 -0.80 -2.92 -0.43
CA VAL A 107 -2.17 -2.75 0.06
C VAL A 107 -2.34 -1.34 0.59
N GLU A 108 -3.36 -0.64 0.13
CA GLU A 108 -3.80 0.66 0.64
C GLU A 108 -5.21 0.56 1.20
N VAL A 109 -5.38 0.95 2.45
CA VAL A 109 -6.69 1.02 3.11
C VAL A 109 -7.19 2.45 2.98
N LEU A 110 -8.19 2.66 2.15
CA LEU A 110 -8.67 3.97 1.75
C LEU A 110 -9.21 4.79 2.92
N SER A 111 -8.90 6.05 2.92
CA SER A 111 -9.53 7.07 3.76
C SER A 111 -10.27 8.10 2.88
N PRO A 112 -11.27 8.81 3.40
CA PRO A 112 -11.97 9.84 2.61
C PRO A 112 -11.07 10.96 2.08
N SER A 113 -9.93 11.21 2.73
CA SER A 113 -8.96 12.23 2.32
C SER A 113 -7.97 11.74 1.26
N THR A 114 -7.61 10.45 1.25
CA THR A 114 -6.56 9.89 0.38
C THR A 114 -7.10 9.08 -0.79
N ALA A 115 -8.33 8.58 -0.73
CA ALA A 115 -8.90 7.62 -1.68
C ALA A 115 -8.72 7.99 -3.16
N LYS A 116 -8.88 9.28 -3.51
CA LYS A 116 -8.67 9.73 -4.90
C LYS A 116 -7.20 9.61 -5.29
N TYR A 117 -6.32 9.90 -4.34
CA TYR A 117 -4.88 9.90 -4.51
C TYR A 117 -4.34 8.48 -4.66
N ASP A 118 -4.79 7.57 -3.78
CA ASP A 118 -4.45 6.16 -3.83
C ASP A 118 -4.92 5.51 -5.14
N ARG A 119 -6.15 5.82 -5.57
CA ARG A 119 -6.75 5.29 -6.82
C ARG A 119 -6.07 5.79 -8.09
N LYS A 120 -5.36 6.89 -8.06
CA LYS A 120 -4.80 7.52 -9.25
C LYS A 120 -3.28 7.67 -9.18
N GLU A 121 -2.78 8.59 -8.37
CA GLU A 121 -1.37 8.96 -8.34
C GLU A 121 -0.51 7.80 -7.80
N LYS A 122 -0.86 7.19 -6.67
CA LYS A 122 -0.15 6.02 -6.13
C LYS A 122 -0.30 4.80 -7.03
N SER A 123 -1.50 4.53 -7.53
CA SER A 123 -1.75 3.42 -8.46
C SER A 123 -0.85 3.50 -9.70
N GLN A 124 -0.70 4.68 -10.30
CA GLN A 124 0.20 4.90 -11.43
C GLN A 124 1.67 4.73 -11.04
N LEU A 125 2.07 5.24 -9.86
CA LEU A 125 3.42 5.09 -9.35
C LEU A 125 3.77 3.61 -9.12
N TYR A 126 2.90 2.86 -8.47
CA TYR A 126 3.11 1.43 -8.22
C TYR A 126 3.21 0.62 -9.53
N TYR A 127 2.31 0.92 -10.48
CA TYR A 127 2.39 0.30 -11.80
C TYR A 127 3.72 0.61 -12.50
N ALA A 128 4.10 1.89 -12.60
CA ALA A 128 5.34 2.30 -13.25
C ALA A 128 6.58 1.75 -12.53
N GLY A 129 6.54 1.66 -11.21
CA GLY A 129 7.61 1.15 -10.37
C GLY A 129 7.85 -0.36 -10.47
N GLY A 130 6.85 -1.13 -10.90
CA GLY A 130 7.01 -2.58 -11.09
C GLY A 130 6.31 -3.46 -10.04
N VAL A 131 5.43 -2.91 -9.22
CA VAL A 131 4.57 -3.68 -8.29
C VAL A 131 3.76 -4.70 -9.08
N GLN A 132 3.65 -5.94 -8.58
CA GLN A 132 2.98 -7.03 -9.28
C GLN A 132 1.50 -7.12 -8.95
N GLU A 133 1.13 -6.87 -7.70
CA GLU A 133 -0.25 -6.90 -7.24
C GLU A 133 -0.55 -5.69 -6.35
N TYR A 134 -1.74 -5.11 -6.51
CA TYR A 134 -2.16 -3.92 -5.77
C TYR A 134 -3.58 -4.10 -5.25
N TRP A 135 -3.79 -3.90 -3.96
CA TRP A 135 -5.11 -3.97 -3.33
C TRP A 135 -5.56 -2.60 -2.86
N LEU A 136 -6.79 -2.25 -3.18
CA LEU A 136 -7.50 -1.12 -2.61
C LEU A 136 -8.60 -1.63 -1.69
N VAL A 137 -8.42 -1.40 -0.39
CA VAL A 137 -9.39 -1.78 0.63
C VAL A 137 -10.24 -0.56 0.98
N ASP A 138 -11.54 -0.63 0.75
CA ASP A 138 -12.48 0.47 1.02
C ASP A 138 -13.31 0.18 2.29
N PRO A 139 -12.98 0.78 3.45
CA PRO A 139 -13.73 0.57 4.68
C PRO A 139 -15.17 1.07 4.64
N SER A 140 -15.47 2.06 3.77
CA SER A 140 -16.80 2.66 3.70
C SER A 140 -17.77 1.81 2.89
N LEU A 141 -17.26 1.19 1.82
CA LEU A 141 -18.01 0.28 0.96
C LEU A 141 -17.87 -1.18 1.40
N GLN A 142 -16.99 -1.47 2.35
CA GLN A 142 -16.65 -2.82 2.83
C GLN A 142 -16.30 -3.74 1.67
N LEU A 143 -15.41 -3.29 0.80
CA LEU A 143 -14.96 -4.06 -0.36
C LEU A 143 -13.44 -3.95 -0.57
N VAL A 144 -12.90 -4.94 -1.28
CA VAL A 144 -11.51 -4.97 -1.72
C VAL A 144 -11.45 -5.13 -3.23
N GLU A 145 -10.73 -4.25 -3.89
CA GLU A 145 -10.38 -4.37 -5.30
C GLU A 145 -8.96 -4.92 -5.42
N VAL A 146 -8.79 -6.01 -6.17
CA VAL A 146 -7.50 -6.63 -6.44
C VAL A 146 -7.09 -6.36 -7.88
N PHE A 147 -5.93 -5.73 -8.05
CA PHE A 147 -5.33 -5.44 -9.33
C PHE A 147 -4.03 -6.22 -9.51
N VAL A 148 -3.86 -6.85 -10.66
CA VAL A 148 -2.60 -7.50 -11.06
C VAL A 148 -1.97 -6.74 -12.21
N ARG A 149 -0.64 -6.76 -12.26
CA ARG A 149 0.12 -6.09 -13.30
C ARG A 149 -0.19 -6.69 -14.66
N GLY A 150 -0.69 -5.89 -15.60
CA GLY A 150 -0.87 -6.25 -17.00
C GLY A 150 0.29 -5.72 -17.87
N GLU A 151 0.20 -5.92 -19.17
CA GLU A 151 1.23 -5.45 -20.12
C GLU A 151 1.29 -3.93 -20.26
N LYS A 152 0.17 -3.24 -20.16
CA LYS A 152 0.07 -1.78 -20.41
C LYS A 152 -0.51 -1.01 -19.23
N ASP A 153 -1.28 -1.68 -18.36
CA ASP A 153 -1.94 -1.10 -17.21
C ASP A 153 -2.34 -2.21 -16.23
N TRP A 154 -2.93 -1.84 -15.10
CA TRP A 154 -3.52 -2.77 -14.16
C TRP A 154 -4.69 -3.56 -14.79
N ASN A 155 -4.69 -4.87 -14.59
CA ASN A 155 -5.86 -5.71 -14.81
C ASN A 155 -6.54 -5.94 -13.47
N ARG A 156 -7.82 -5.56 -13.36
CA ARG A 156 -8.57 -5.86 -12.15
C ARG A 156 -8.91 -7.36 -12.12
N SER A 157 -8.29 -8.07 -11.19
CA SER A 157 -8.47 -9.51 -11.00
C SER A 157 -9.78 -9.84 -10.28
N GLY A 158 -10.20 -8.99 -9.33
CA GLY A 158 -11.45 -9.17 -8.59
C GLY A 158 -11.91 -7.92 -7.87
N ILE A 159 -13.20 -7.91 -7.53
CA ILE A 159 -13.81 -7.05 -6.53
C ILE A 159 -14.53 -7.99 -5.58
N TYR A 160 -14.28 -7.86 -4.28
CA TYR A 160 -14.83 -8.72 -3.24
C TYR A 160 -15.52 -7.86 -2.19
N ASP A 161 -16.77 -8.14 -1.88
CA ASP A 161 -17.47 -7.50 -0.77
C ASP A 161 -17.28 -8.27 0.57
N GLU A 162 -17.83 -7.73 1.66
CA GLU A 162 -17.67 -8.29 3.00
C GLU A 162 -18.15 -9.74 3.16
N SER A 163 -19.04 -10.24 2.29
CA SER A 163 -19.59 -11.60 2.34
C SER A 163 -18.76 -12.61 1.57
N GLU A 164 -17.74 -12.16 0.84
CA GLU A 164 -16.94 -12.98 -0.05
C GLU A 164 -15.58 -13.34 0.54
N THR A 165 -14.96 -14.37 -0.04
CA THR A 165 -13.58 -14.76 0.22
C THR A 165 -12.67 -14.16 -0.84
N LEU A 166 -11.68 -13.38 -0.42
CA LEU A 166 -10.68 -12.79 -1.32
C LEU A 166 -9.58 -13.81 -1.62
N PHE A 167 -9.19 -13.85 -2.88
CA PHE A 167 -8.05 -14.63 -3.39
C PHE A 167 -7.00 -13.71 -4.00
N SER A 168 -5.73 -14.04 -3.77
CA SER A 168 -4.59 -13.35 -4.35
C SER A 168 -3.96 -14.17 -5.47
N PRO A 169 -3.90 -13.67 -6.70
CA PRO A 169 -3.13 -14.32 -7.77
C PRO A 169 -1.62 -14.45 -7.46
N LEU A 170 -1.06 -13.50 -6.71
CA LEU A 170 0.35 -13.52 -6.32
C LEU A 170 0.65 -14.50 -5.20
N LEU A 171 -0.31 -14.76 -4.31
CA LEU A 171 -0.16 -15.62 -3.13
C LEU A 171 -1.07 -16.85 -3.23
N PRO A 172 -0.67 -17.89 -3.98
CA PRO A 172 -1.51 -19.05 -4.26
C PRO A 172 -1.94 -19.80 -3.01
N GLY A 173 -3.25 -20.02 -2.85
CA GLY A 173 -3.84 -20.67 -1.68
C GLY A 173 -4.08 -19.74 -0.49
N LEU A 174 -3.83 -18.44 -0.64
CA LEU A 174 -4.32 -17.45 0.32
C LEU A 174 -5.84 -17.27 0.13
N GLU A 175 -6.57 -17.43 1.21
CA GLU A 175 -8.01 -17.21 1.31
C GLU A 175 -8.30 -16.27 2.48
N ILE A 176 -8.96 -15.14 2.23
CA ILE A 176 -9.30 -14.16 3.27
C ILE A 176 -10.81 -13.98 3.31
N GLU A 177 -11.44 -14.43 4.39
CA GLU A 177 -12.85 -14.17 4.67
C GLU A 177 -13.04 -12.68 5.01
N LEU A 178 -13.59 -11.88 4.09
CA LEU A 178 -13.66 -10.43 4.25
C LEU A 178 -14.60 -9.99 5.38
N LYS A 179 -15.59 -10.82 5.77
CA LYS A 179 -16.38 -10.58 6.99
C LYS A 179 -15.52 -10.39 8.24
N ASP A 180 -14.39 -11.13 8.35
CA ASP A 180 -13.47 -11.05 9.50
C ASP A 180 -12.58 -9.79 9.44
N ILE A 181 -12.38 -9.26 8.25
CA ILE A 181 -11.64 -8.01 8.03
C ILE A 181 -12.51 -6.79 8.35
N PHE A 182 -13.77 -6.79 7.89
CA PHE A 182 -14.67 -5.64 8.02
C PHE A 182 -15.57 -5.65 9.26
N MET A 183 -15.60 -6.74 10.05
CA MET A 183 -16.40 -6.80 11.29
C MET A 183 -16.17 -5.57 12.18
N GLU A 184 -17.20 -5.12 12.93
CA GLU A 184 -17.11 -3.99 13.86
C GLU A 184 -16.40 -4.33 15.19
#